data_bdc98dce6964fa0c930c70bef2d2c325
#
_entry.id   bdc98dce6964fa0c930c70bef2d2c325
#
_cell.length_a   1.000
_cell.length_b   1.000
_cell.length_c   1.000
_cell.angle_alpha   90.00
_cell.angle_beta   90.00
_cell.angle_gamma   90.00
#
_symmetry.space_group_name_H-M   'P 1'
#
loop_
_entity.id
_entity.type
_entity.pdbx_description
1 polymer ?
#
loop_
_entity_poly.entity_id
_entity_poly.type
_entity_poly.pdbx_seq_one_letter_code
_entity_poly.pdbx_strand_id
1 'polypeptide(L)'
;MKHILFELRDVQIMLRYRLLFGTLMTLFFTAVVVLDGWLDGSLTISAADDKPVQGTILCVLVILLIIPAQFELSILAAAKNLKIFLPVTIFASILFAANRYLQQFVEFPLETYFSLLSAFVLMALFLYQYKTQGTSGVLANCGASFFSILYMGLLSSFCIAIRIEFGLWPLLMFVFVVKSADIGAYFIGTLFGRRKFSPKISPGKTWEGMGGAVAAAIIVALGFSLLCDIMVWWLAIIFGLGFAFIGQMGDLAESMIKRDAEQKDSANKVPGFGGVLDIVDSLLVAAPLAYLFFMWSFL
;
A
#
# COMPACT_ATOMS: atom_id res chain seq x y z
N MET A 1 -39.26 -13.71 6.93
CA MET A 1 -38.93 -14.07 5.53
C MET A 1 -38.56 -12.82 4.69
N LYS A 2 -39.38 -11.74 4.66
CA LYS A 2 -39.07 -10.50 3.91
C LYS A 2 -37.78 -9.80 4.38
N HIS A 3 -37.48 -9.78 5.68
CA HIS A 3 -36.28 -9.16 6.25
C HIS A 3 -34.99 -9.90 5.82
N ILE A 4 -35.02 -11.23 5.82
CA ILE A 4 -33.91 -12.09 5.39
C ILE A 4 -33.62 -11.92 3.88
N LEU A 5 -34.70 -11.83 3.06
CA LEU A 5 -34.55 -11.60 1.62
C LEU A 5 -34.00 -10.20 1.29
N PHE A 6 -34.31 -9.20 2.12
CA PHE A 6 -33.81 -7.85 1.99
C PHE A 6 -32.31 -7.81 2.34
N GLU A 7 -31.88 -8.41 3.46
CA GLU A 7 -30.47 -8.52 3.84
C GLU A 7 -29.64 -9.29 2.80
N LEU A 8 -30.16 -10.42 2.28
CA LEU A 8 -29.48 -11.18 1.22
C LEU A 8 -29.31 -10.38 -0.07
N ARG A 9 -30.27 -9.54 -0.43
CA ARG A 9 -30.20 -8.67 -1.60
C ARG A 9 -29.14 -7.58 -1.42
N ASP A 10 -29.06 -6.97 -0.24
CA ASP A 10 -28.05 -5.93 0.05
C ASP A 10 -26.64 -6.53 0.08
N VAL A 11 -26.45 -7.73 0.62
CA VAL A 11 -25.18 -8.46 0.58
C VAL A 11 -24.77 -8.79 -0.87
N GLN A 12 -25.71 -9.24 -1.71
CA GLN A 12 -25.42 -9.52 -3.12
C GLN A 12 -25.07 -8.26 -3.92
N ILE A 13 -25.75 -7.15 -3.66
CA ILE A 13 -25.46 -5.87 -4.30
C ILE A 13 -24.06 -5.40 -3.89
N MET A 14 -23.75 -5.45 -2.60
CA MET A 14 -22.43 -5.05 -2.08
C MET A 14 -21.31 -5.94 -2.64
N LEU A 15 -21.53 -7.26 -2.77
CA LEU A 15 -20.58 -8.19 -3.37
C LEU A 15 -20.31 -7.87 -4.85
N ARG A 16 -21.36 -7.57 -5.62
CA ARG A 16 -21.23 -7.17 -7.03
C ARG A 16 -20.41 -5.90 -7.20
N TYR A 17 -20.66 -4.88 -6.36
CA TYR A 17 -19.86 -3.64 -6.38
C TYR A 17 -18.40 -3.91 -6.04
N ARG A 18 -18.11 -4.71 -5.01
CA ARG A 18 -16.74 -5.09 -4.64
C ARG A 18 -16.02 -5.82 -5.77
N LEU A 19 -16.68 -6.79 -6.41
CA LEU A 19 -16.09 -7.50 -7.54
C LEU A 19 -15.85 -6.56 -8.72
N LEU A 20 -16.84 -5.74 -9.10
CA LEU A 20 -16.72 -4.82 -10.23
C LEU A 20 -15.59 -3.79 -9.99
N PHE A 21 -15.63 -3.07 -8.88
CA PHE A 21 -14.63 -2.04 -8.57
C PHE A 21 -13.25 -2.66 -8.34
N GLY A 22 -13.17 -3.81 -7.65
CA GLY A 22 -11.90 -4.52 -7.46
C GLY A 22 -11.28 -4.94 -8.78
N THR A 23 -12.07 -5.50 -9.70
CA THR A 23 -11.59 -5.86 -11.05
C THR A 23 -11.17 -4.64 -11.85
N LEU A 24 -11.97 -3.56 -11.84
CA LEU A 24 -11.63 -2.31 -12.54
C LEU A 24 -10.34 -1.69 -12.00
N MET A 25 -10.15 -1.66 -10.69
CA MET A 25 -8.94 -1.12 -10.06
C MET A 25 -7.70 -1.97 -10.40
N THR A 26 -7.85 -3.30 -10.39
CA THR A 26 -6.76 -4.21 -10.77
C THR A 26 -6.38 -4.02 -12.24
N LEU A 27 -7.37 -3.95 -13.15
CA LEU A 27 -7.13 -3.69 -14.56
C LEU A 27 -6.52 -2.31 -14.80
N PHE A 28 -7.02 -1.28 -14.11
CA PHE A 28 -6.47 0.08 -14.20
C PHE A 28 -5.01 0.12 -13.73
N PHE A 29 -4.70 -0.45 -12.56
CA PHE A 29 -3.34 -0.51 -12.04
C PHE A 29 -2.41 -1.26 -13.00
N THR A 30 -2.85 -2.42 -13.48
CA THR A 30 -2.06 -3.21 -14.44
C THR A 30 -1.82 -2.45 -15.72
N ALA A 31 -2.85 -1.79 -16.26
CA ALA A 31 -2.73 -0.97 -17.47
C ALA A 31 -1.74 0.19 -17.28
N VAL A 32 -1.81 0.88 -16.13
CA VAL A 32 -0.88 1.97 -15.78
C VAL A 32 0.56 1.47 -15.70
N VAL A 33 0.81 0.33 -15.03
CA VAL A 33 2.17 -0.23 -14.88
C VAL A 33 2.69 -0.77 -16.21
N VAL A 34 1.84 -1.41 -17.03
CA VAL A 34 2.22 -1.87 -18.37
C VAL A 34 2.49 -0.70 -19.30
N LEU A 35 1.69 0.37 -19.24
CA LEU A 35 1.91 1.60 -20.00
C LEU A 35 3.22 2.27 -19.60
N ASP A 36 3.54 2.29 -18.28
CA ASP A 36 4.82 2.78 -17.76
C ASP A 36 5.99 2.02 -18.39
N GLY A 37 5.95 0.68 -18.36
CA GLY A 37 6.97 -0.18 -18.95
C GLY A 37 7.05 -0.07 -20.48
N TRP A 38 5.93 0.18 -21.16
CA TRP A 38 5.93 0.41 -22.60
C TRP A 38 6.58 1.74 -22.98
N LEU A 39 6.31 2.79 -22.21
CA LEU A 39 6.85 4.13 -22.48
C LEU A 39 8.35 4.23 -22.14
N ASP A 40 8.84 3.53 -21.13
CA ASP A 40 10.26 3.56 -20.76
C ASP A 40 11.08 2.41 -21.38
N GLY A 41 10.45 1.54 -22.18
CA GLY A 41 11.12 0.47 -22.92
C GLY A 41 11.32 -0.82 -22.11
N SER A 42 11.05 -0.81 -20.80
CA SER A 42 11.31 -1.93 -19.87
C SER A 42 10.25 -3.04 -19.89
N LEU A 43 9.35 -3.03 -20.89
CA LEU A 43 8.35 -4.08 -21.06
C LEU A 43 8.98 -5.39 -21.54
N THR A 44 10.05 -5.30 -22.34
CA THR A 44 10.78 -6.45 -22.89
C THR A 44 11.97 -6.80 -22.01
N ILE A 45 12.39 -8.08 -22.03
CA ILE A 45 13.57 -8.57 -21.30
C ILE A 45 14.88 -7.99 -21.87
N SER A 46 14.84 -7.40 -23.07
CA SER A 46 16.00 -6.82 -23.72
C SER A 46 16.29 -5.42 -23.17
N ALA A 47 17.33 -5.30 -22.36
CA ALA A 47 17.79 -4.01 -21.83
C ALA A 47 18.25 -3.00 -22.90
N ALA A 48 18.30 -3.40 -24.18
CA ALA A 48 18.70 -2.52 -25.29
C ALA A 48 17.70 -1.40 -25.57
N ASP A 49 16.43 -1.59 -25.21
CA ASP A 49 15.36 -0.63 -25.46
C ASP A 49 15.04 0.22 -24.22
N ASP A 50 15.67 -0.06 -23.08
CA ASP A 50 15.42 0.62 -21.81
C ASP A 50 15.87 2.08 -21.87
N LYS A 51 14.97 2.98 -21.49
CA LYS A 51 15.31 4.39 -21.33
C LYS A 51 16.04 4.62 -19.99
N PRO A 52 16.88 5.65 -19.91
CA PRO A 52 17.63 5.97 -18.69
C PRO A 52 16.73 6.36 -17.51
N VAL A 53 15.51 6.79 -17.76
CA VAL A 53 14.52 7.16 -16.73
C VAL A 53 13.35 6.20 -16.79
N GLN A 54 13.13 5.47 -15.70
CA GLN A 54 12.10 4.46 -15.56
C GLN A 54 11.10 4.80 -14.45
N GLY A 55 9.89 4.25 -14.52
CA GLY A 55 8.91 4.34 -13.45
C GLY A 55 8.20 5.70 -13.34
N THR A 56 8.18 6.50 -14.40
CA THR A 56 7.59 7.85 -14.38
C THR A 56 6.10 7.84 -14.08
N ILE A 57 5.34 7.00 -14.78
CA ILE A 57 3.87 6.96 -14.61
C ILE A 57 3.52 6.38 -13.24
N LEU A 58 4.25 5.35 -12.79
CA LEU A 58 4.05 4.81 -11.44
C LEU A 58 4.33 5.86 -10.37
N CYS A 59 5.42 6.64 -10.51
CA CYS A 59 5.74 7.72 -9.59
C CYS A 59 4.60 8.75 -9.52
N VAL A 60 4.08 9.18 -10.67
CA VAL A 60 2.93 10.09 -10.74
C VAL A 60 1.68 9.47 -10.08
N LEU A 61 1.39 8.19 -10.34
CA LEU A 61 0.26 7.51 -9.71
C LEU A 61 0.41 7.48 -8.18
N VAL A 62 1.58 7.14 -7.67
CA VAL A 62 1.85 7.13 -6.22
C VAL A 62 1.66 8.52 -5.61
N ILE A 63 2.16 9.58 -6.25
CA ILE A 63 1.95 10.97 -5.83
C ILE A 63 0.46 11.32 -5.77
N LEU A 64 -0.31 10.94 -6.79
CA LEU A 64 -1.75 11.18 -6.84
C LEU A 64 -2.51 10.41 -5.74
N LEU A 65 -2.03 9.24 -5.32
CA LEU A 65 -2.63 8.46 -4.22
C LEU A 65 -2.24 9.01 -2.84
N ILE A 66 -1.04 9.57 -2.67
CA ILE A 66 -0.58 10.18 -1.41
C ILE A 66 -1.51 11.33 -0.99
N ILE A 67 -1.93 12.17 -1.92
CA ILE A 67 -2.73 13.37 -1.60
C ILE A 67 -4.03 13.00 -0.86
N PRO A 68 -4.95 12.20 -1.45
CA PRO A 68 -6.20 11.84 -0.77
C PRO A 68 -5.95 11.01 0.50
N ALA A 69 -4.94 10.15 0.54
CA ALA A 69 -4.62 9.35 1.71
C ALA A 69 -4.13 10.21 2.90
N GLN A 70 -3.36 11.27 2.65
CA GLN A 70 -2.99 12.24 3.67
C GLN A 70 -4.21 13.00 4.25
N PHE A 71 -5.19 13.33 3.40
CA PHE A 71 -6.46 13.90 3.88
C PHE A 71 -7.22 12.90 4.75
N GLU A 72 -7.29 11.64 4.37
CA GLU A 72 -7.97 10.59 5.14
C GLU A 72 -7.29 10.38 6.50
N LEU A 73 -5.96 10.27 6.54
CA LEU A 73 -5.22 10.22 7.81
C LEU A 73 -5.46 11.45 8.68
N SER A 74 -5.56 12.64 8.08
CA SER A 74 -5.83 13.86 8.85
C SER A 74 -7.22 13.85 9.50
N ILE A 75 -8.22 13.26 8.84
CA ILE A 75 -9.57 13.10 9.39
C ILE A 75 -9.55 12.11 10.58
N LEU A 76 -8.84 10.97 10.43
CA LEU A 76 -8.67 10.00 11.50
C LEU A 76 -7.95 10.61 12.72
N ALA A 77 -6.88 11.38 12.49
CA ALA A 77 -6.15 12.06 13.55
C ALA A 77 -7.02 13.12 14.27
N ALA A 78 -7.85 13.86 13.51
CA ALA A 78 -8.73 14.87 14.06
C ALA A 78 -9.78 14.28 15.03
N ALA A 79 -10.22 13.03 14.82
CA ALA A 79 -11.11 12.33 15.74
C ALA A 79 -10.48 12.13 17.14
N LYS A 80 -9.14 12.17 17.24
CA LYS A 80 -8.37 12.11 18.51
C LYS A 80 -7.83 13.48 18.95
N ASN A 81 -8.36 14.58 18.39
CA ASN A 81 -7.87 15.92 18.64
C ASN A 81 -6.40 16.14 18.26
N LEU A 82 -5.85 15.32 17.36
CA LEU A 82 -4.53 15.50 16.78
C LEU A 82 -4.63 16.27 15.47
N LYS A 83 -3.63 17.09 15.18
CA LYS A 83 -3.59 17.87 13.93
C LYS A 83 -2.45 17.41 13.06
N ILE A 84 -2.78 16.96 11.85
CA ILE A 84 -1.82 16.68 10.78
C ILE A 84 -1.69 17.94 9.92
N PHE A 85 -0.46 18.39 9.70
CA PHE A 85 -0.14 19.62 8.96
C PHE A 85 -0.08 19.33 7.45
N LEU A 86 -1.25 19.21 6.80
CA LEU A 86 -1.41 18.75 5.41
C LEU A 86 -0.43 19.39 4.41
N PRO A 87 -0.17 20.70 4.37
CA PRO A 87 0.78 21.26 3.40
C PRO A 87 2.19 20.66 3.54
N VAL A 88 2.67 20.52 4.78
CA VAL A 88 3.98 19.96 5.07
C VAL A 88 3.99 18.45 4.81
N THR A 89 2.96 17.74 5.27
CA THR A 89 2.91 16.27 5.18
C THR A 89 2.75 15.78 3.74
N ILE A 90 1.92 16.43 2.92
CA ILE A 90 1.77 16.10 1.50
C ILE A 90 3.08 16.32 0.76
N PHE A 91 3.68 17.52 0.91
CA PHE A 91 4.93 17.83 0.21
C PHE A 91 6.07 16.92 0.63
N ALA A 92 6.24 16.69 1.93
CA ALA A 92 7.27 15.81 2.46
C ALA A 92 7.05 14.34 2.02
N SER A 93 5.81 13.84 2.06
CA SER A 93 5.50 12.48 1.60
C SER A 93 5.81 12.28 0.13
N ILE A 94 5.55 13.27 -0.72
CA ILE A 94 5.91 13.23 -2.15
C ILE A 94 7.44 13.14 -2.31
N LEU A 95 8.20 13.94 -1.58
CA LEU A 95 9.67 13.88 -1.64
C LEU A 95 10.21 12.54 -1.13
N PHE A 96 9.68 12.02 -0.03
CA PHE A 96 10.05 10.69 0.46
C PHE A 96 9.72 9.60 -0.55
N ALA A 97 8.53 9.60 -1.14
CA ALA A 97 8.12 8.58 -2.11
C ALA A 97 8.94 8.63 -3.39
N ALA A 98 9.20 9.84 -3.91
CA ALA A 98 9.87 10.04 -5.20
C ALA A 98 11.40 9.90 -5.13
N ASN A 99 12.01 9.58 -3.97
CA ASN A 99 13.48 9.59 -3.80
C ASN A 99 14.21 8.77 -4.86
N ARG A 100 13.79 7.51 -5.09
CA ARG A 100 14.41 6.62 -6.08
C ARG A 100 14.22 7.12 -7.52
N TYR A 101 13.07 7.71 -7.79
CA TYR A 101 12.82 8.34 -9.09
C TYR A 101 13.72 9.56 -9.31
N LEU A 102 13.88 10.41 -8.30
CA LEU A 102 14.75 11.61 -8.36
C LEU A 102 16.23 11.26 -8.50
N GLN A 103 16.68 10.14 -7.92
CA GLN A 103 18.07 9.66 -8.07
C GLN A 103 18.48 9.33 -9.51
N GLN A 104 17.52 9.10 -10.40
CA GLN A 104 17.82 8.91 -11.82
C GLN A 104 18.28 10.21 -12.52
N PHE A 105 18.04 11.37 -11.92
CA PHE A 105 18.44 12.68 -12.47
C PHE A 105 19.64 13.30 -11.74
N VAL A 106 19.81 12.97 -10.46
CA VAL A 106 20.83 13.59 -9.60
C VAL A 106 21.48 12.50 -8.76
N GLU A 107 22.78 12.35 -8.89
CA GLU A 107 23.58 11.46 -8.05
C GLU A 107 23.69 12.05 -6.63
N PHE A 108 22.86 11.56 -5.74
CA PHE A 108 22.87 11.95 -4.33
C PHE A 108 22.92 10.71 -3.45
N PRO A 109 23.83 10.62 -2.46
CA PRO A 109 23.87 9.49 -1.55
C PRO A 109 22.52 9.38 -0.81
N LEU A 110 21.87 8.22 -0.91
CA LEU A 110 20.53 7.99 -0.37
C LEU A 110 20.45 8.30 1.12
N GLU A 111 21.48 7.91 1.86
CA GLU A 111 21.58 8.17 3.31
C GLU A 111 21.56 9.67 3.64
N THR A 112 22.30 10.45 2.86
CA THR A 112 22.34 11.92 3.02
C THR A 112 21.00 12.54 2.66
N TYR A 113 20.36 12.07 1.58
CA TYR A 113 19.03 12.53 1.19
C TYR A 113 18.01 12.33 2.30
N PHE A 114 17.89 11.12 2.83
CA PHE A 114 16.92 10.82 3.90
C PHE A 114 17.24 11.58 5.19
N SER A 115 18.51 11.72 5.56
CA SER A 115 18.93 12.44 6.76
C SER A 115 18.57 13.91 6.67
N LEU A 116 18.94 14.58 5.56
CA LEU A 116 18.63 15.99 5.34
C LEU A 116 17.12 16.24 5.21
N LEU A 117 16.43 15.42 4.42
CA LEU A 117 14.98 15.55 4.26
C LEU A 117 14.26 15.41 5.60
N SER A 118 14.64 14.43 6.44
CA SER A 118 14.07 14.25 7.78
C SER A 118 14.32 15.46 8.67
N ALA A 119 15.54 16.01 8.66
CA ALA A 119 15.88 17.20 9.44
C ALA A 119 15.08 18.43 8.98
N PHE A 120 14.98 18.68 7.67
CA PHE A 120 14.19 19.79 7.14
C PHE A 120 12.70 19.63 7.40
N VAL A 121 12.17 18.41 7.32
CA VAL A 121 10.77 18.12 7.64
C VAL A 121 10.48 18.39 9.11
N LEU A 122 11.32 17.94 10.03
CA LEU A 122 11.15 18.24 11.46
C LEU A 122 11.16 19.75 11.73
N MET A 123 12.10 20.48 11.11
CA MET A 123 12.15 21.93 11.22
C MET A 123 10.88 22.58 10.66
N ALA A 124 10.40 22.14 9.50
CA ALA A 124 9.18 22.65 8.88
C ALA A 124 7.94 22.39 9.76
N LEU A 125 7.85 21.20 10.37
CA LEU A 125 6.76 20.86 11.29
C LEU A 125 6.77 21.75 12.53
N PHE A 126 7.94 22.03 13.14
CA PHE A 126 8.04 22.96 14.27
C PHE A 126 7.66 24.38 13.89
N LEU A 127 8.11 24.87 12.74
CA LEU A 127 7.76 26.21 12.26
C LEU A 127 6.25 26.34 11.96
N TYR A 128 5.66 25.31 11.35
CA TYR A 128 4.22 25.28 11.05
C TYR A 128 3.39 25.17 12.33
N GLN A 129 3.81 24.33 13.27
CA GLN A 129 3.19 24.21 14.60
C GLN A 129 3.21 25.56 15.33
N TYR A 130 4.38 26.21 15.38
CA TYR A 130 4.52 27.52 16.04
C TYR A 130 3.56 28.56 15.46
N LYS A 131 3.45 28.62 14.12
CA LYS A 131 2.57 29.59 13.44
C LYS A 131 1.09 29.32 13.64
N THR A 132 0.68 28.05 13.74
CA THR A 132 -0.76 27.68 13.70
C THR A 132 -1.34 27.31 15.06
N GLN A 133 -0.55 26.70 15.95
CA GLN A 133 -1.00 26.15 17.23
C GLN A 133 -0.18 26.65 18.43
N GLY A 134 0.89 27.39 18.19
CA GLY A 134 1.81 27.81 19.26
C GLY A 134 2.44 26.61 19.95
N THR A 135 2.44 26.62 21.30
CA THR A 135 3.04 25.55 22.12
C THR A 135 2.07 24.41 22.46
N SER A 136 0.81 24.48 22.03
CA SER A 136 -0.19 23.47 22.39
C SER A 136 -0.04 22.22 21.52
N GLY A 137 0.14 21.06 22.15
CA GLY A 137 0.15 19.76 21.46
C GLY A 137 1.34 19.53 20.54
N VAL A 138 2.49 20.17 20.76
CA VAL A 138 3.67 20.11 19.87
C VAL A 138 4.07 18.67 19.56
N LEU A 139 4.34 17.86 20.59
CA LEU A 139 4.77 16.46 20.39
C LEU A 139 3.70 15.61 19.70
N ALA A 140 2.44 15.81 20.06
CA ALA A 140 1.33 15.04 19.51
C ALA A 140 1.09 15.38 18.03
N ASN A 141 1.00 16.66 17.67
CA ASN A 141 0.73 17.10 16.30
C ASN A 141 1.93 16.87 15.37
N CYS A 142 3.15 17.23 15.81
CA CYS A 142 4.36 16.96 15.02
C CYS A 142 4.61 15.47 14.90
N GLY A 143 4.37 14.69 15.97
CA GLY A 143 4.50 13.22 15.94
C GLY A 143 3.51 12.58 14.97
N ALA A 144 2.23 12.94 15.02
CA ALA A 144 1.20 12.46 14.10
C ALA A 144 1.51 12.86 12.65
N SER A 145 1.97 14.10 12.43
CA SER A 145 2.36 14.57 11.10
C SER A 145 3.59 13.81 10.57
N PHE A 146 4.61 13.60 11.40
CA PHE A 146 5.81 12.86 11.00
C PHE A 146 5.50 11.38 10.73
N PHE A 147 4.66 10.77 11.58
CA PHE A 147 4.15 9.40 11.35
C PHE A 147 3.44 9.31 10.00
N SER A 148 2.56 10.25 9.66
CA SER A 148 1.83 10.23 8.39
C SER A 148 2.76 10.37 7.18
N ILE A 149 3.85 11.13 7.29
CA ILE A 149 4.87 11.26 6.26
C ILE A 149 5.60 9.93 6.03
N LEU A 150 6.04 9.29 7.10
CA LEU A 150 6.72 7.99 6.99
C LEU A 150 5.78 6.91 6.46
N TYR A 151 4.55 6.86 6.97
CA TYR A 151 3.56 5.86 6.57
C TYR A 151 3.20 5.98 5.08
N MET A 152 2.93 7.19 4.59
CA MET A 152 2.55 7.39 3.19
C MET A 152 3.76 7.59 2.26
N GLY A 153 4.75 8.38 2.67
CA GLY A 153 5.88 8.74 1.82
C GLY A 153 6.96 7.66 1.78
N LEU A 154 7.52 7.33 2.95
CA LEU A 154 8.63 6.37 3.01
C LEU A 154 8.21 4.97 2.58
N LEU A 155 7.06 4.46 3.05
CA LEU A 155 6.63 3.11 2.66
C LEU A 155 6.29 3.02 1.16
N SER A 156 5.69 4.05 0.57
CA SER A 156 5.43 4.10 -0.88
C SER A 156 6.70 4.11 -1.72
N SER A 157 7.80 4.66 -1.20
CA SER A 157 9.07 4.72 -1.94
C SER A 157 9.59 3.34 -2.33
N PHE A 158 9.32 2.32 -1.51
CA PHE A 158 9.72 0.95 -1.80
C PHE A 158 8.97 0.34 -2.99
N CYS A 159 7.70 0.74 -3.24
CA CYS A 159 7.00 0.33 -4.46
C CYS A 159 7.67 0.91 -5.72
N ILE A 160 8.08 2.17 -5.66
CA ILE A 160 8.80 2.84 -6.75
C ILE A 160 10.20 2.22 -6.91
N ALA A 161 10.89 1.92 -5.79
CA ALA A 161 12.18 1.25 -5.79
C ALA A 161 12.10 -0.14 -6.44
N ILE A 162 11.10 -0.96 -6.08
CA ILE A 162 10.89 -2.28 -6.70
C ILE A 162 10.73 -2.13 -8.22
N ARG A 163 9.96 -1.14 -8.68
CA ARG A 163 9.74 -0.91 -10.12
C ARG A 163 11.03 -0.53 -10.85
N ILE A 164 11.84 0.35 -10.28
CA ILE A 164 13.04 0.89 -10.92
C ILE A 164 14.19 -0.12 -10.86
N GLU A 165 14.38 -0.82 -9.73
CA GLU A 165 15.56 -1.67 -9.52
C GLU A 165 15.35 -3.11 -9.97
N PHE A 166 14.14 -3.64 -9.86
CA PHE A 166 13.84 -5.05 -10.20
C PHE A 166 12.92 -5.19 -11.41
N GLY A 167 12.32 -4.09 -11.86
CA GLY A 167 11.49 -4.04 -13.05
C GLY A 167 9.98 -4.18 -12.80
N LEU A 168 9.26 -4.22 -13.90
CA LEU A 168 7.78 -4.23 -13.94
C LEU A 168 7.19 -5.53 -13.37
N TRP A 169 7.74 -6.67 -13.74
CA TRP A 169 7.15 -7.97 -13.39
C TRP A 169 7.25 -8.29 -11.90
N PRO A 170 8.37 -8.03 -11.19
CA PRO A 170 8.43 -8.14 -9.73
C PRO A 170 7.45 -7.22 -9.00
N LEU A 171 7.26 -5.98 -9.47
CA LEU A 171 6.25 -5.09 -8.90
C LEU A 171 4.83 -5.65 -9.06
N LEU A 172 4.47 -6.11 -10.26
CA LEU A 172 3.16 -6.72 -10.49
C LEU A 172 2.97 -7.97 -9.64
N MET A 173 3.98 -8.86 -9.59
CA MET A 173 3.96 -10.04 -8.73
C MET A 173 3.66 -9.66 -7.28
N PHE A 174 4.40 -8.68 -6.72
CA PHE A 174 4.20 -8.21 -5.35
C PHE A 174 2.76 -7.74 -5.11
N VAL A 175 2.25 -6.84 -5.96
CA VAL A 175 0.90 -6.29 -5.80
C VAL A 175 -0.16 -7.38 -5.93
N PHE A 176 -0.05 -8.24 -6.93
CA PHE A 176 -1.03 -9.31 -7.15
C PHE A 176 -1.01 -10.36 -6.05
N VAL A 177 0.16 -10.73 -5.52
CA VAL A 177 0.29 -11.67 -4.41
C VAL A 177 -0.40 -11.13 -3.15
N VAL A 178 -0.11 -9.88 -2.77
CA VAL A 178 -0.74 -9.26 -1.59
C VAL A 178 -2.25 -9.13 -1.78
N LYS A 179 -2.72 -8.65 -2.94
CA LYS A 179 -4.16 -8.48 -3.19
C LYS A 179 -4.90 -9.81 -3.36
N SER A 180 -4.27 -10.83 -3.92
CA SER A 180 -4.87 -12.17 -3.96
C SER A 180 -4.99 -12.79 -2.57
N ALA A 181 -4.04 -12.51 -1.67
CA ALA A 181 -4.14 -12.91 -0.27
C ALA A 181 -5.37 -12.30 0.41
N ASP A 182 -5.65 -11.01 0.20
CA ASP A 182 -6.84 -10.35 0.74
C ASP A 182 -8.14 -10.98 0.20
N ILE A 183 -8.19 -11.27 -1.10
CA ILE A 183 -9.33 -11.93 -1.75
C ILE A 183 -9.52 -13.35 -1.20
N GLY A 184 -8.44 -14.13 -1.10
CA GLY A 184 -8.45 -15.50 -0.58
C GLY A 184 -8.88 -15.55 0.89
N ALA A 185 -8.37 -14.60 1.71
CA ALA A 185 -8.78 -14.44 3.10
C ALA A 185 -10.28 -14.16 3.24
N TYR A 186 -10.78 -13.23 2.43
CA TYR A 186 -12.20 -12.87 2.44
C TYR A 186 -13.09 -14.05 2.00
N PHE A 187 -12.75 -14.70 0.89
CA PHE A 187 -13.55 -15.78 0.33
C PHE A 187 -13.63 -16.99 1.28
N ILE A 188 -12.49 -17.52 1.70
CA ILE A 188 -12.43 -18.67 2.61
C ILE A 188 -12.92 -18.32 4.01
N GLY A 189 -12.58 -17.11 4.51
CA GLY A 189 -13.04 -16.63 5.81
C GLY A 189 -14.54 -16.47 5.90
N THR A 190 -15.20 -16.05 4.81
CA THR A 190 -16.67 -15.92 4.75
C THR A 190 -17.36 -17.28 4.68
N LEU A 191 -16.81 -18.23 3.92
CA LEU A 191 -17.44 -19.56 3.72
C LEU A 191 -17.17 -20.52 4.89
N PHE A 192 -15.97 -20.53 5.41
CA PHE A 192 -15.49 -21.55 6.36
C PHE A 192 -14.99 -20.99 7.69
N GLY A 193 -14.93 -19.66 7.85
CA GLY A 193 -14.34 -19.00 9.00
C GLY A 193 -15.09 -19.29 10.30
N ARG A 194 -14.38 -19.86 11.27
CA ARG A 194 -14.90 -20.18 12.62
C ARG A 194 -14.07 -19.55 13.73
N ARG A 195 -12.73 -19.58 13.60
CA ARG A 195 -11.79 -19.13 14.61
C ARG A 195 -11.25 -17.76 14.28
N LYS A 196 -11.65 -16.74 15.04
CA LYS A 196 -11.18 -15.37 14.84
C LYS A 196 -9.76 -15.20 15.39
N PHE A 197 -8.84 -14.58 14.60
CA PHE A 197 -7.48 -14.34 15.08
C PHE A 197 -7.25 -12.90 15.61
N SER A 198 -8.08 -11.93 15.21
CA SER A 198 -7.99 -10.54 15.66
C SER A 198 -9.35 -9.96 16.06
N PRO A 199 -10.06 -10.48 17.08
CA PRO A 199 -11.44 -10.10 17.39
C PRO A 199 -11.61 -8.65 17.83
N LYS A 200 -10.58 -8.02 18.42
CA LYS A 200 -10.62 -6.63 18.92
C LYS A 200 -10.39 -5.60 17.80
N ILE A 201 -9.56 -5.90 16.83
CA ILE A 201 -9.15 -4.96 15.78
C ILE A 201 -10.00 -5.16 14.53
N SER A 202 -10.05 -6.41 14.03
CA SER A 202 -10.80 -6.80 12.84
C SER A 202 -11.58 -8.11 13.10
N PRO A 203 -12.84 -8.02 13.58
CA PRO A 203 -13.63 -9.20 13.97
C PRO A 203 -14.03 -10.11 12.80
N GLY A 204 -13.82 -9.67 11.57
CA GLY A 204 -14.03 -10.48 10.36
C GLY A 204 -12.91 -11.44 10.02
N LYS A 205 -11.69 -11.23 10.54
CA LYS A 205 -10.52 -12.04 10.20
C LYS A 205 -10.50 -13.37 10.97
N THR A 206 -10.29 -14.48 10.22
CA THR A 206 -10.28 -15.85 10.77
C THR A 206 -9.01 -16.60 10.36
N TRP A 207 -8.62 -17.62 11.14
CA TRP A 207 -7.49 -18.49 10.81
C TRP A 207 -7.73 -19.31 9.54
N GLU A 208 -8.97 -19.73 9.31
CA GLU A 208 -9.37 -20.41 8.08
C GLU A 208 -9.22 -19.49 6.86
N GLY A 209 -9.59 -18.20 7.04
CA GLY A 209 -9.35 -17.17 6.04
C GLY A 209 -7.86 -16.97 5.77
N MET A 210 -7.00 -17.01 6.80
CA MET A 210 -5.55 -16.95 6.62
C MET A 210 -5.04 -18.14 5.76
N GLY A 211 -5.58 -19.33 5.94
CA GLY A 211 -5.28 -20.47 5.05
C GLY A 211 -5.65 -20.18 3.59
N GLY A 212 -6.81 -19.51 3.37
CA GLY A 212 -7.22 -19.05 2.04
C GLY A 212 -6.30 -17.98 1.45
N ALA A 213 -5.83 -17.04 2.29
CA ALA A 213 -4.84 -16.03 1.90
C ALA A 213 -3.54 -16.67 1.39
N VAL A 214 -2.99 -17.60 2.18
CA VAL A 214 -1.76 -18.31 1.85
C VAL A 214 -1.90 -19.10 0.56
N ALA A 215 -2.99 -19.86 0.38
CA ALA A 215 -3.22 -20.62 -0.83
C ALA A 215 -3.31 -19.73 -2.07
N ALA A 216 -4.09 -18.64 -2.02
CA ALA A 216 -4.23 -17.70 -3.13
C ALA A 216 -2.90 -17.01 -3.47
N ALA A 217 -2.17 -16.54 -2.46
CA ALA A 217 -0.88 -15.87 -2.61
C ALA A 217 0.17 -16.80 -3.26
N ILE A 218 0.27 -18.05 -2.82
CA ILE A 218 1.21 -19.04 -3.40
C ILE A 218 0.84 -19.34 -4.85
N ILE A 219 -0.44 -19.54 -5.17
CA ILE A 219 -0.88 -19.81 -6.55
C ILE A 219 -0.49 -18.66 -7.47
N VAL A 220 -0.73 -17.41 -7.05
CA VAL A 220 -0.38 -16.23 -7.84
C VAL A 220 1.13 -16.07 -7.96
N ALA A 221 1.88 -16.26 -6.86
CA ALA A 221 3.33 -16.19 -6.87
C ALA A 221 3.96 -17.22 -7.82
N LEU A 222 3.49 -18.47 -7.78
CA LEU A 222 3.90 -19.51 -8.71
C LEU A 222 3.55 -19.18 -10.16
N GLY A 223 2.36 -18.61 -10.40
CA GLY A 223 1.96 -18.15 -11.73
C GLY A 223 2.94 -17.14 -12.31
N PHE A 224 3.32 -16.11 -11.56
CA PHE A 224 4.32 -15.13 -11.99
C PHE A 224 5.73 -15.74 -12.15
N SER A 225 6.13 -16.63 -11.24
CA SER A 225 7.42 -17.33 -11.34
C SER A 225 7.53 -18.13 -12.63
N LEU A 226 6.48 -18.88 -12.99
CA LEU A 226 6.50 -19.77 -14.16
C LEU A 226 6.27 -19.03 -15.49
N LEU A 227 5.49 -17.95 -15.50
CA LEU A 227 5.12 -17.23 -16.71
C LEU A 227 6.10 -16.09 -17.05
N CYS A 228 6.68 -15.47 -16.04
CA CYS A 228 7.55 -14.28 -16.20
C CYS A 228 9.01 -14.56 -15.80
N ASP A 229 9.35 -15.78 -15.39
CA ASP A 229 10.71 -16.21 -15.00
C ASP A 229 11.39 -15.26 -13.99
N ILE A 230 10.60 -14.76 -13.03
CA ILE A 230 11.08 -13.78 -12.04
C ILE A 230 12.02 -14.42 -11.03
N MET A 231 11.70 -15.65 -10.59
CA MET A 231 12.47 -16.39 -9.58
C MET A 231 12.17 -17.89 -9.66
N VAL A 232 12.99 -18.70 -9.01
CA VAL A 232 12.75 -20.15 -8.93
C VAL A 232 11.48 -20.46 -8.12
N TRP A 233 10.77 -21.53 -8.49
CA TRP A 233 9.45 -21.88 -7.96
C TRP A 233 9.37 -22.00 -6.42
N TRP A 234 10.42 -22.51 -5.77
CA TRP A 234 10.43 -22.64 -4.30
C TRP A 234 10.54 -21.28 -3.59
N LEU A 235 11.27 -20.29 -4.17
CA LEU A 235 11.28 -18.91 -3.68
C LEU A 235 9.90 -18.26 -3.83
N ALA A 236 9.20 -18.53 -4.93
CA ALA A 236 7.83 -18.05 -5.12
C ALA A 236 6.88 -18.60 -4.05
N ILE A 237 7.04 -19.84 -3.60
CA ILE A 237 6.26 -20.38 -2.48
C ILE A 237 6.57 -19.65 -1.19
N ILE A 238 7.85 -19.39 -0.87
CA ILE A 238 8.27 -18.63 0.31
C ILE A 238 7.72 -17.21 0.25
N PHE A 239 7.81 -16.56 -0.92
CA PHE A 239 7.26 -15.23 -1.16
C PHE A 239 5.75 -15.22 -0.91
N GLY A 240 4.98 -16.10 -1.55
CA GLY A 240 3.54 -16.20 -1.39
C GLY A 240 3.11 -16.45 0.07
N LEU A 241 3.77 -17.39 0.75
CA LEU A 241 3.54 -17.69 2.16
C LEU A 241 3.81 -16.45 3.03
N GLY A 242 5.00 -15.85 2.92
CA GLY A 242 5.41 -14.71 3.74
C GLY A 242 4.51 -13.49 3.51
N PHE A 243 4.24 -13.15 2.24
CA PHE A 243 3.48 -11.96 1.90
C PHE A 243 1.96 -12.10 2.14
N ALA A 244 1.42 -13.33 2.24
CA ALA A 244 0.08 -13.54 2.77
C ALA A 244 -0.04 -13.07 4.23
N PHE A 245 0.94 -13.38 5.09
CA PHE A 245 0.95 -12.91 6.48
C PHE A 245 1.25 -11.42 6.58
N ILE A 246 2.27 -10.93 5.87
CA ILE A 246 2.70 -9.53 5.91
C ILE A 246 1.59 -8.60 5.42
N GLY A 247 0.90 -8.94 4.32
CA GLY A 247 -0.24 -8.18 3.81
C GLY A 247 -1.37 -8.08 4.84
N GLN A 248 -1.71 -9.20 5.50
CA GLN A 248 -2.71 -9.21 6.57
C GLN A 248 -2.28 -8.38 7.79
N MET A 249 -0.98 -8.29 8.10
CA MET A 249 -0.47 -7.39 9.14
C MET A 249 -0.62 -5.92 8.74
N GLY A 250 -0.42 -5.59 7.46
CA GLY A 250 -0.63 -4.23 6.94
C GLY A 250 -2.07 -3.76 7.11
N ASP A 251 -3.05 -4.56 6.69
CA ASP A 251 -4.47 -4.28 6.91
C ASP A 251 -4.84 -4.19 8.42
N LEU A 252 -4.22 -5.01 9.27
CA LEU A 252 -4.41 -4.88 10.72
C LEU A 252 -3.83 -3.58 11.27
N ALA A 253 -2.67 -3.14 10.79
CA ALA A 253 -2.05 -1.89 11.22
C ALA A 253 -2.95 -0.68 10.89
N GLU A 254 -3.50 -0.62 9.69
CA GLU A 254 -4.45 0.42 9.30
C GLU A 254 -5.77 0.29 10.09
N SER A 255 -6.26 -0.94 10.26
CA SER A 255 -7.44 -1.20 11.09
C SER A 255 -7.26 -0.71 12.53
N MET A 256 -6.05 -0.80 13.13
CA MET A 256 -5.78 -0.23 14.46
C MET A 256 -5.94 1.29 14.47
N ILE A 257 -5.43 1.99 13.46
CA ILE A 257 -5.58 3.46 13.34
C ILE A 257 -7.06 3.83 13.25
N LYS A 258 -7.84 3.11 12.45
CA LYS A 258 -9.29 3.35 12.31
C LYS A 258 -10.04 3.09 13.62
N ARG A 259 -9.74 1.99 14.33
CA ARG A 259 -10.40 1.68 15.61
C ARG A 259 -10.02 2.67 16.70
N ASP A 260 -8.79 3.12 16.75
CA ASP A 260 -8.39 4.20 17.66
C ASP A 260 -9.21 5.47 17.38
N ALA A 261 -9.42 5.84 16.11
CA ALA A 261 -10.28 6.95 15.70
C ALA A 261 -11.80 6.69 15.85
N GLU A 262 -12.21 5.53 16.39
CA GLU A 262 -13.61 5.09 16.52
C GLU A 262 -14.34 5.01 15.17
N GLN A 263 -13.61 4.82 14.07
CA GLN A 263 -14.14 4.69 12.71
C GLN A 263 -13.98 3.26 12.20
N LYS A 264 -14.75 2.93 11.16
CA LYS A 264 -14.64 1.63 10.48
C LYS A 264 -13.85 1.74 9.18
N ASP A 265 -14.10 2.76 8.41
CA ASP A 265 -13.49 3.02 7.11
C ASP A 265 -12.79 4.39 7.15
N SER A 266 -11.68 4.56 6.42
CA SER A 266 -10.93 5.83 6.39
C SER A 266 -11.71 6.96 5.72
N ALA A 267 -12.56 6.60 4.75
CA ALA A 267 -13.51 7.48 4.05
C ALA A 267 -14.56 6.62 3.31
N ASN A 268 -15.63 7.26 2.81
CA ASN A 268 -16.65 6.60 1.98
C ASN A 268 -16.56 7.07 0.52
N LYS A 269 -15.35 7.13 -0.05
CA LYS A 269 -15.14 7.66 -1.41
C LYS A 269 -15.24 6.60 -2.49
N VAL A 270 -14.83 5.36 -2.19
CA VAL A 270 -14.87 4.25 -3.15
C VAL A 270 -15.93 3.24 -2.72
N PRO A 271 -17.00 3.04 -3.53
CA PRO A 271 -18.07 2.11 -3.18
C PRO A 271 -17.54 0.69 -2.91
N GLY A 272 -17.75 0.20 -1.69
CA GLY A 272 -17.34 -1.14 -1.25
C GLY A 272 -15.90 -1.30 -0.79
N PHE A 273 -15.03 -0.28 -0.96
CA PHE A 273 -13.62 -0.31 -0.53
C PHE A 273 -13.27 0.71 0.55
N GLY A 274 -14.09 1.77 0.73
CA GLY A 274 -13.81 2.82 1.71
C GLY A 274 -13.00 3.98 1.14
N GLY A 275 -11.84 4.30 1.71
CA GLY A 275 -10.94 5.34 1.25
C GLY A 275 -9.79 4.82 0.39
N VAL A 276 -8.95 5.74 -0.07
CA VAL A 276 -7.70 5.41 -0.77
C VAL A 276 -6.73 4.71 0.16
N LEU A 277 -6.70 5.12 1.43
CA LEU A 277 -5.88 4.50 2.46
C LEU A 277 -6.21 3.01 2.62
N ASP A 278 -7.51 2.65 2.67
CA ASP A 278 -8.00 1.27 2.77
C ASP A 278 -7.57 0.38 1.57
N ILE A 279 -7.23 0.99 0.43
CA ILE A 279 -6.80 0.26 -0.77
C ILE A 279 -5.30 -0.05 -0.74
N VAL A 280 -4.49 0.87 -0.21
CA VAL A 280 -3.02 0.77 -0.29
C VAL A 280 -2.37 0.23 0.99
N ASP A 281 -3.09 0.12 2.08
CA ASP A 281 -2.62 -0.23 3.43
C ASP A 281 -1.74 -1.48 3.50
N SER A 282 -2.24 -2.59 2.96
CA SER A 282 -1.55 -3.87 2.93
C SER A 282 -0.27 -3.81 2.08
N LEU A 283 -0.31 -3.06 0.97
CA LEU A 283 0.83 -2.87 0.09
C LEU A 283 1.91 -2.00 0.74
N LEU A 284 1.52 -0.89 1.40
CA LEU A 284 2.47 0.03 2.02
C LEU A 284 3.34 -0.67 3.06
N VAL A 285 2.72 -1.42 3.98
CA VAL A 285 3.45 -2.12 5.04
C VAL A 285 4.27 -3.28 4.48
N ALA A 286 3.80 -3.93 3.42
CA ALA A 286 4.50 -5.05 2.81
C ALA A 286 5.66 -4.63 1.90
N ALA A 287 5.63 -3.43 1.30
CA ALA A 287 6.60 -2.99 0.30
C ALA A 287 8.06 -3.01 0.75
N PRO A 288 8.44 -2.56 1.96
CA PRO A 288 9.84 -2.65 2.42
C PRO A 288 10.36 -4.08 2.47
N LEU A 289 9.54 -5.01 2.94
CA LEU A 289 9.91 -6.42 3.02
C LEU A 289 9.96 -7.08 1.64
N ALA A 290 9.09 -6.67 0.72
CA ALA A 290 9.15 -7.10 -0.67
C ALA A 290 10.44 -6.63 -1.37
N TYR A 291 10.81 -5.37 -1.15
CA TYR A 291 12.06 -4.83 -1.65
C TYR A 291 13.28 -5.62 -1.14
N LEU A 292 13.33 -5.88 0.17
CA LEU A 292 14.42 -6.69 0.77
C LEU A 292 14.43 -8.12 0.23
N PHE A 293 13.27 -8.73 0.03
CA PHE A 293 13.18 -10.08 -0.55
C PHE A 293 13.71 -10.11 -1.98
N PHE A 294 13.30 -9.17 -2.84
CA PHE A 294 13.79 -9.09 -4.20
C PHE A 294 15.30 -8.79 -4.24
N MET A 295 15.77 -7.85 -3.42
CA MET A 295 17.21 -7.56 -3.31
C MET A 295 18.00 -8.84 -2.98
N TRP A 296 17.51 -9.68 -2.09
CA TRP A 296 18.17 -10.94 -1.75
C TRP A 296 18.03 -12.00 -2.84
N SER A 297 16.89 -12.08 -3.52
CA SER A 297 16.62 -13.11 -4.53
C SER A 297 17.31 -12.86 -5.89
N PHE A 298 17.71 -11.63 -6.16
CA PHE A 298 18.45 -11.23 -7.37
C PHE A 298 19.99 -11.14 -7.15
N LEU A 299 20.47 -11.33 -5.89
CA LEU A 299 21.90 -11.51 -5.58
C LEU A 299 22.34 -12.93 -5.89
#